data_638aa4c55e0ba7be569232d9c6479266
#
_entry.id   638aa4c55e0ba7be569232d9c6479266
#
_cell.length_a   1.000
_cell.length_b   1.000
_cell.length_c   1.000
_cell.angle_alpha   90.00
_cell.angle_beta   90.00
_cell.angle_gamma   90.00
#
_symmetry.space_group_name_H-M   'P 1'
#
loop_
_entity.id
_entity.type
_entity.pdbx_description
1 polymer ?
#
loop_
_entity_poly.entity_id
_entity_poly.type
_entity_poly.pdbx_seq_one_letter_code
_entity_poly.pdbx_strand_id
1 'polypeptide(L)'
;MIKRVALAFSLLLSSILPATAGDVNVPVEAYKLKNGLRVILSRDNAVPVVTVYMIYDVGARSEEKGRTGFAHLFEHMMFEGSANAPKGVHNKMVESNGGVFNGSTHPDFTDYYEVIPSNKLATALWLESDRMRNLSINEENLKNQKEAVKQERRLSFDNQPYNTAIVDVWPTLMFHNWQSSHSLIGSFEDLNGATLADVSKFFKTYYAPDNAALVIVGDIQNAEAKKLIETYFGDIPSQPIPKRPDLTEPADFKAVTQVQKDPLAQVPAVILGYPGPKRRSPDYYALHMIDAILTGGDSSRFKLDLVKGKESIISYEAELGWPFASARDYRDPEPYAMFLVYKPNFTAAQIVDQAQEEIAKLQNQPVDAKELERVKTLVRAGAIKEMQSSQNRAQALAQFELADGNAELINTELDRVLAVTPAQIQAAAKKYLLPEKRAVLEIQPAPAQAPKGGN
;
A
#
# COMPACT_ATOMS: atom_id res chain seq x y z
N MET A 1 -83.00 -2.21 -8.64
CA MET A 1 -82.11 -3.36 -8.49
C MET A 1 -80.72 -2.90 -8.84
N ILE A 2 -79.96 -2.53 -7.85
CA ILE A 2 -78.57 -2.08 -8.04
C ILE A 2 -77.65 -3.21 -7.53
N LYS A 3 -76.93 -3.85 -8.44
CA LYS A 3 -75.91 -4.87 -8.08
C LYS A 3 -74.64 -4.19 -7.63
N ARG A 4 -74.27 -4.42 -6.37
CA ARG A 4 -72.96 -4.03 -5.81
C ARG A 4 -71.87 -5.04 -6.27
N VAL A 5 -70.89 -4.58 -7.00
CA VAL A 5 -69.67 -5.34 -7.31
C VAL A 5 -68.60 -5.02 -6.22
N ALA A 6 -68.25 -6.01 -5.42
CA ALA A 6 -67.20 -5.91 -4.45
C ALA A 6 -65.84 -6.21 -5.15
N LEU A 7 -64.93 -5.22 -5.20
CA LEU A 7 -63.61 -5.37 -5.71
C LEU A 7 -62.71 -5.84 -4.54
N ALA A 8 -62.25 -7.08 -4.58
CA ALA A 8 -61.31 -7.61 -3.62
C ALA A 8 -59.88 -7.13 -4.00
N PHE A 9 -59.32 -6.28 -3.17
CA PHE A 9 -57.92 -5.85 -3.29
C PHE A 9 -57.03 -6.89 -2.58
N SER A 10 -56.38 -7.78 -3.34
CA SER A 10 -55.33 -8.69 -2.82
C SER A 10 -54.06 -7.90 -2.60
N LEU A 11 -53.74 -7.58 -1.35
CA LEU A 11 -52.41 -7.12 -0.97
C LEU A 11 -51.39 -8.29 -1.13
N LEU A 12 -50.60 -8.26 -2.20
CA LEU A 12 -49.37 -9.03 -2.26
C LEU A 12 -48.36 -8.39 -1.31
N LEU A 13 -48.21 -8.95 -0.10
CA LEU A 13 -47.00 -8.75 0.71
C LEU A 13 -45.83 -9.42 -0.01
N SER A 14 -45.09 -8.66 -0.83
CA SER A 14 -43.77 -9.06 -1.25
C SER A 14 -42.90 -9.04 -0.02
N SER A 15 -42.58 -10.21 0.52
CA SER A 15 -41.51 -10.41 1.49
C SER A 15 -40.18 -9.98 0.81
N ILE A 16 -39.71 -8.79 1.12
CA ILE A 16 -38.36 -8.37 0.83
C ILE A 16 -37.46 -9.27 1.71
N LEU A 17 -37.05 -10.40 1.20
CA LEU A 17 -35.93 -11.13 1.76
C LEU A 17 -34.71 -10.16 1.70
N PRO A 18 -34.00 -9.94 2.81
CA PRO A 18 -32.76 -9.23 2.72
C PRO A 18 -31.88 -10.02 1.73
N ALA A 19 -31.51 -9.39 0.63
CA ALA A 19 -30.45 -9.92 -0.21
C ALA A 19 -29.20 -9.98 0.70
N THR A 20 -28.84 -11.15 1.17
CA THR A 20 -27.50 -11.40 1.66
C THR A 20 -26.62 -11.11 0.47
N ALA A 21 -25.88 -9.99 0.52
CA ALA A 21 -24.80 -9.78 -0.43
C ALA A 21 -23.95 -11.04 -0.38
N GLY A 22 -23.95 -11.81 -1.47
CA GLY A 22 -23.13 -13.03 -1.53
C GLY A 22 -21.72 -12.65 -1.21
N ASP A 23 -21.08 -13.42 -0.34
CA ASP A 23 -19.69 -13.23 0.01
C ASP A 23 -18.88 -13.19 -1.30
N VAL A 24 -18.04 -12.15 -1.46
CA VAL A 24 -17.15 -12.05 -2.63
C VAL A 24 -16.18 -13.20 -2.52
N ASN A 25 -16.41 -14.27 -3.29
CA ASN A 25 -15.50 -15.41 -3.34
C ASN A 25 -14.59 -15.24 -4.57
N VAL A 26 -13.33 -14.94 -4.31
CA VAL A 26 -12.28 -14.85 -5.33
C VAL A 26 -11.73 -16.24 -5.57
N PRO A 27 -11.87 -16.81 -6.78
CA PRO A 27 -11.26 -18.10 -7.09
C PRO A 27 -9.75 -18.02 -6.97
N VAL A 28 -9.12 -18.97 -6.27
CA VAL A 28 -7.66 -19.04 -6.11
C VAL A 28 -7.18 -20.44 -6.48
N GLU A 29 -6.22 -20.49 -7.39
CA GLU A 29 -5.44 -21.71 -7.66
C GLU A 29 -3.97 -21.36 -7.50
N ALA A 30 -3.34 -21.83 -6.42
CA ALA A 30 -1.96 -21.56 -6.10
C ALA A 30 -1.08 -22.80 -6.32
N TYR A 31 0.10 -22.61 -6.93
CA TYR A 31 1.11 -23.65 -7.09
C TYR A 31 2.51 -23.04 -7.21
N LYS A 32 3.53 -23.89 -7.25
CA LYS A 32 4.93 -23.47 -7.34
C LYS A 32 5.62 -24.18 -8.49
N LEU A 33 6.38 -23.46 -9.32
CA LEU A 33 7.25 -24.03 -10.33
C LEU A 33 8.47 -24.71 -9.68
N LYS A 34 9.17 -25.56 -10.44
CA LYS A 34 10.38 -26.24 -9.97
C LYS A 34 11.50 -25.28 -9.56
N ASN A 35 11.58 -24.12 -10.22
CA ASN A 35 12.56 -23.08 -9.93
C ASN A 35 12.15 -22.17 -8.77
N GLY A 36 11.05 -22.47 -8.10
CA GLY A 36 10.63 -21.73 -6.91
C GLY A 36 9.64 -20.60 -7.15
N LEU A 37 9.31 -20.20 -8.38
CA LEU A 37 8.31 -19.18 -8.66
C LEU A 37 6.95 -19.61 -8.10
N ARG A 38 6.38 -18.78 -7.23
CA ARG A 38 5.01 -18.94 -6.73
C ARG A 38 4.05 -18.42 -7.79
N VAL A 39 3.02 -19.18 -8.10
CA VAL A 39 2.03 -18.81 -9.11
C VAL A 39 0.63 -18.87 -8.53
N ILE A 40 -0.13 -17.82 -8.72
CA ILE A 40 -1.52 -17.71 -8.32
C ILE A 40 -2.37 -17.39 -9.55
N LEU A 41 -3.39 -18.21 -9.82
CA LEU A 41 -4.36 -18.00 -10.88
C LEU A 41 -5.73 -17.71 -10.27
N SER A 42 -6.37 -16.65 -10.74
CA SER A 42 -7.72 -16.27 -10.32
C SER A 42 -8.56 -15.97 -11.56
N ARG A 43 -9.37 -16.94 -11.98
CA ARG A 43 -10.21 -16.80 -13.17
C ARG A 43 -11.40 -15.89 -12.91
N ASP A 44 -11.56 -14.89 -13.78
CA ASP A 44 -12.74 -14.02 -13.87
C ASP A 44 -12.97 -13.65 -15.34
N ASN A 45 -14.01 -14.21 -15.94
CA ASN A 45 -14.34 -14.01 -17.34
C ASN A 45 -15.48 -13.01 -17.57
N ALA A 46 -15.72 -12.11 -16.63
CA ALA A 46 -16.74 -11.07 -16.75
C ALA A 46 -16.43 -10.07 -17.88
N VAL A 47 -15.14 -9.80 -18.09
CA VAL A 47 -14.63 -8.94 -19.18
C VAL A 47 -13.39 -9.59 -19.83
N PRO A 48 -13.13 -9.36 -21.15
CA PRO A 48 -12.05 -10.02 -21.87
C PRO A 48 -10.69 -9.36 -21.62
N VAL A 49 -10.31 -9.19 -20.35
CA VAL A 49 -9.02 -8.64 -19.93
C VAL A 49 -8.34 -9.57 -18.93
N VAL A 50 -7.04 -9.46 -18.84
CA VAL A 50 -6.21 -10.16 -17.86
C VAL A 50 -5.21 -9.19 -17.23
N THR A 51 -5.02 -9.33 -15.93
CA THR A 51 -3.94 -8.70 -15.20
C THR A 51 -2.85 -9.73 -14.96
N VAL A 52 -1.64 -9.44 -15.43
CA VAL A 52 -0.40 -10.13 -15.05
C VAL A 52 0.29 -9.27 -14.01
N TYR A 53 0.58 -9.82 -12.85
CA TYR A 53 1.15 -9.10 -11.72
C TYR A 53 2.34 -9.86 -11.16
N MET A 54 3.51 -9.23 -11.19
CA MET A 54 4.74 -9.76 -10.61
C MET A 54 5.06 -8.99 -9.34
N ILE A 55 5.32 -9.70 -8.25
CA ILE A 55 5.78 -9.13 -6.99
C ILE A 55 7.10 -9.79 -6.57
N TYR A 56 8.09 -8.97 -6.22
CA TYR A 56 9.40 -9.42 -5.75
C TYR A 56 9.56 -9.09 -4.27
N ASP A 57 10.12 -10.03 -3.49
CA ASP A 57 10.39 -9.87 -2.07
C ASP A 57 11.65 -9.01 -1.85
N VAL A 58 11.57 -7.77 -2.29
CA VAL A 58 12.61 -6.74 -2.16
C VAL A 58 11.96 -5.35 -2.18
N GLY A 59 12.22 -4.55 -1.19
CA GLY A 59 11.77 -3.16 -1.07
C GLY A 59 12.84 -2.32 -0.39
N ALA A 60 12.46 -1.09 0.02
CA ALA A 60 13.40 -0.16 0.65
C ALA A 60 14.10 -0.77 1.88
N ARG A 61 13.43 -1.60 2.66
CA ARG A 61 13.99 -2.28 3.83
C ARG A 61 15.08 -3.29 3.52
N SER A 62 15.20 -3.72 2.26
CA SER A 62 16.24 -4.63 1.80
C SER A 62 17.55 -3.91 1.44
N GLU A 63 17.58 -2.58 1.53
CA GLU A 63 18.70 -1.76 1.13
C GLU A 63 19.83 -1.80 2.17
N GLU A 64 21.05 -1.51 1.71
CA GLU A 64 22.27 -1.38 2.53
C GLU A 64 22.56 0.11 2.80
N LYS A 65 23.19 0.43 3.93
CA LYS A 65 23.65 1.81 4.22
C LYS A 65 24.56 2.33 3.11
N GLY A 66 24.30 3.55 2.65
CA GLY A 66 24.97 4.15 1.50
C GLY A 66 24.43 3.70 0.14
N ARG A 67 23.26 3.06 0.14
CA ARG A 67 22.55 2.58 -1.06
C ARG A 67 21.03 2.78 -0.95
N THR A 68 20.60 3.90 -0.34
CA THR A 68 19.19 4.26 -0.24
C THR A 68 18.60 4.59 -1.61
N GLY A 69 17.35 4.20 -1.84
CA GLY A 69 16.64 4.39 -3.10
C GLY A 69 16.98 3.34 -4.18
N PHE A 70 17.70 2.27 -3.83
CA PHE A 70 18.08 1.23 -4.80
C PHE A 70 16.88 0.40 -5.24
N ALA A 71 15.96 0.07 -4.35
CA ALA A 71 14.74 -0.65 -4.71
C ALA A 71 13.91 0.16 -5.73
N HIS A 72 13.74 1.47 -5.49
CA HIS A 72 13.05 2.37 -6.38
C HIS A 72 13.81 2.62 -7.70
N LEU A 73 15.13 2.85 -7.65
CA LEU A 73 15.95 2.91 -8.86
C LEU A 73 15.79 1.65 -9.71
N PHE A 74 15.67 0.49 -9.04
CA PHE A 74 15.51 -0.78 -9.72
C PHE A 74 14.12 -0.92 -10.35
N GLU A 75 13.07 -0.42 -9.72
CA GLU A 75 11.73 -0.31 -10.35
C GLU A 75 11.84 0.38 -11.71
N HIS A 76 12.52 1.54 -11.78
CA HIS A 76 12.77 2.25 -13.02
C HIS A 76 13.60 1.45 -14.03
N MET A 77 14.67 0.78 -13.56
CA MET A 77 15.54 -0.02 -14.42
C MET A 77 14.80 -1.17 -15.10
N MET A 78 13.76 -1.72 -14.49
CA MET A 78 12.96 -2.82 -15.05
C MET A 78 12.20 -2.42 -16.33
N PHE A 79 12.05 -1.13 -16.63
CA PHE A 79 11.43 -0.63 -17.87
C PHE A 79 12.45 -0.22 -18.95
N GLU A 80 13.75 -0.37 -18.68
CA GLU A 80 14.83 0.04 -19.58
C GLU A 80 15.20 -1.01 -20.64
N GLY A 81 14.36 -2.06 -20.77
CA GLY A 81 14.50 -3.11 -21.77
C GLY A 81 15.22 -4.36 -21.25
N SER A 82 15.17 -5.37 -22.06
CA SER A 82 15.74 -6.70 -21.83
C SER A 82 16.37 -7.25 -23.11
N ALA A 83 16.91 -8.48 -23.06
CA ALA A 83 17.67 -9.05 -24.19
C ALA A 83 16.84 -9.14 -25.49
N ASN A 84 15.54 -9.49 -25.39
CA ASN A 84 14.68 -9.67 -26.55
C ASN A 84 13.62 -8.55 -26.70
N ALA A 85 13.46 -7.71 -25.69
CA ALA A 85 12.61 -6.53 -25.69
C ALA A 85 13.45 -5.26 -25.39
N PRO A 86 14.17 -4.70 -26.39
CA PRO A 86 14.99 -3.49 -26.22
C PRO A 86 14.18 -2.34 -25.61
N LYS A 87 14.88 -1.33 -25.10
CA LYS A 87 14.29 -0.12 -24.49
C LYS A 87 13.11 0.43 -25.28
N GLY A 88 11.99 0.66 -24.59
CA GLY A 88 10.73 1.15 -25.15
C GLY A 88 9.87 0.08 -25.84
N VAL A 89 10.39 -1.13 -26.10
CA VAL A 89 9.60 -2.21 -26.73
C VAL A 89 8.54 -2.72 -25.77
N HIS A 90 8.85 -2.90 -24.49
CA HIS A 90 7.89 -3.33 -23.46
C HIS A 90 6.66 -2.39 -23.47
N ASN A 91 6.88 -1.10 -23.24
CA ASN A 91 5.82 -0.08 -23.17
C ASN A 91 5.00 -0.06 -24.48
N LYS A 92 5.69 0.00 -25.63
CA LYS A 92 5.02 0.00 -26.93
C LYS A 92 4.18 -1.26 -27.17
N MET A 93 4.65 -2.43 -26.76
CA MET A 93 3.90 -3.67 -26.93
C MET A 93 2.66 -3.73 -26.05
N VAL A 94 2.72 -3.27 -24.81
CA VAL A 94 1.55 -3.22 -23.94
C VAL A 94 0.55 -2.19 -24.45
N GLU A 95 0.97 -0.95 -24.67
CA GLU A 95 0.09 0.16 -25.10
C GLU A 95 -0.54 -0.07 -26.48
N SER A 96 0.25 -0.54 -27.47
CA SER A 96 -0.28 -0.80 -28.82
C SER A 96 -1.28 -1.96 -28.88
N ASN A 97 -1.31 -2.80 -27.85
CA ASN A 97 -2.32 -3.84 -27.67
C ASN A 97 -3.50 -3.40 -26.77
N GLY A 98 -3.58 -2.10 -26.42
CA GLY A 98 -4.67 -1.55 -25.60
C GLY A 98 -4.53 -1.85 -24.11
N GLY A 99 -3.34 -2.21 -23.65
CA GLY A 99 -3.02 -2.45 -22.26
C GLY A 99 -2.48 -1.23 -21.54
N VAL A 100 -2.39 -1.33 -20.23
CA VAL A 100 -1.70 -0.40 -19.32
C VAL A 100 -0.74 -1.19 -18.45
N PHE A 101 0.31 -0.54 -17.99
CA PHE A 101 1.31 -1.14 -17.12
C PHE A 101 1.82 -0.12 -16.10
N ASN A 102 2.38 -0.59 -15.01
CA ASN A 102 3.14 0.22 -14.04
C ASN A 102 4.00 -0.66 -13.15
N GLY A 103 4.79 -0.03 -12.28
CA GLY A 103 5.47 -0.61 -11.15
C GLY A 103 5.30 0.25 -9.92
N SER A 104 5.58 -0.30 -8.75
CA SER A 104 5.68 0.45 -7.50
C SER A 104 6.64 -0.20 -6.52
N THR A 105 7.31 0.66 -5.74
CA THR A 105 8.22 0.24 -4.68
C THR A 105 7.61 0.53 -3.32
N HIS A 106 7.67 -0.47 -2.45
CA HIS A 106 7.17 -0.43 -1.09
C HIS A 106 8.28 -0.71 -0.08
N PRO A 107 8.05 -0.56 1.22
CA PRO A 107 9.05 -0.93 2.21
C PRO A 107 9.54 -2.38 2.09
N ASP A 108 8.63 -3.35 1.87
CA ASP A 108 8.94 -4.78 1.89
C ASP A 108 8.96 -5.46 0.53
N PHE A 109 8.46 -4.83 -0.53
CA PHE A 109 8.37 -5.43 -1.87
C PHE A 109 8.42 -4.39 -2.99
N THR A 110 8.66 -4.87 -4.20
CA THR A 110 8.51 -4.12 -5.45
C THR A 110 7.64 -4.93 -6.39
N ASP A 111 6.70 -4.28 -7.05
CA ASP A 111 5.79 -4.95 -7.96
C ASP A 111 5.72 -4.31 -9.34
N TYR A 112 5.20 -5.10 -10.28
CA TYR A 112 5.00 -4.72 -11.67
C TYR A 112 3.73 -5.37 -12.17
N TYR A 113 2.98 -4.67 -13.02
CA TYR A 113 1.77 -5.24 -13.60
C TYR A 113 1.48 -4.75 -15.00
N GLU A 114 0.82 -5.60 -15.77
CA GLU A 114 0.14 -5.27 -17.02
C GLU A 114 -1.33 -5.65 -16.91
N VAL A 115 -2.22 -4.73 -17.31
CA VAL A 115 -3.63 -5.03 -17.58
C VAL A 115 -3.81 -4.97 -19.09
N ILE A 116 -4.14 -6.11 -19.72
CA ILE A 116 -4.09 -6.26 -21.17
C ILE A 116 -5.27 -7.14 -21.65
N PRO A 117 -5.74 -7.02 -22.90
CA PRO A 117 -6.73 -7.96 -23.45
C PRO A 117 -6.31 -9.42 -23.27
N SER A 118 -7.24 -10.29 -22.89
CA SER A 118 -6.93 -11.67 -22.50
C SER A 118 -6.24 -12.51 -23.58
N ASN A 119 -6.51 -12.22 -24.86
CA ASN A 119 -5.83 -12.84 -26.01
C ASN A 119 -4.34 -12.44 -26.14
N LYS A 120 -3.84 -11.54 -25.29
CA LYS A 120 -2.45 -11.08 -25.22
C LYS A 120 -1.70 -11.58 -23.99
N LEU A 121 -2.28 -12.51 -23.23
CA LEU A 121 -1.64 -13.10 -22.05
C LEU A 121 -0.22 -13.59 -22.34
N ALA A 122 -0.02 -14.29 -23.46
CA ALA A 122 1.29 -14.80 -23.87
C ALA A 122 2.33 -13.66 -24.06
N THR A 123 1.90 -12.50 -24.55
CA THR A 123 2.76 -11.32 -24.74
C THR A 123 3.21 -10.76 -23.39
N ALA A 124 2.28 -10.58 -22.44
CA ALA A 124 2.62 -10.08 -21.11
C ALA A 124 3.56 -11.05 -20.36
N LEU A 125 3.27 -12.35 -20.39
CA LEU A 125 4.13 -13.37 -19.78
C LEU A 125 5.53 -13.42 -20.41
N TRP A 126 5.62 -13.24 -21.70
CA TRP A 126 6.91 -13.16 -22.38
C TRP A 126 7.72 -11.93 -21.95
N LEU A 127 7.09 -10.75 -21.89
CA LEU A 127 7.74 -9.53 -21.44
C LEU A 127 8.27 -9.66 -20.01
N GLU A 128 7.43 -10.14 -19.08
CA GLU A 128 7.80 -10.37 -17.70
C GLU A 128 8.95 -11.37 -17.54
N SER A 129 8.88 -12.49 -18.25
CA SER A 129 9.91 -13.51 -18.18
C SER A 129 11.24 -13.05 -18.80
N ASP A 130 11.21 -12.25 -19.86
CA ASP A 130 12.43 -11.76 -20.52
C ASP A 130 13.16 -10.74 -19.63
N ARG A 131 12.44 -9.81 -18.97
CA ARG A 131 13.07 -8.87 -18.03
C ARG A 131 13.56 -9.54 -16.74
N MET A 132 12.86 -10.57 -16.24
CA MET A 132 13.35 -11.37 -15.10
C MET A 132 14.65 -12.11 -15.44
N ARG A 133 14.78 -12.61 -16.67
CA ARG A 133 15.92 -13.40 -17.14
C ARG A 133 17.13 -12.54 -17.50
N ASN A 134 16.90 -11.48 -18.26
CA ASN A 134 17.96 -10.77 -18.99
C ASN A 134 17.70 -9.25 -19.06
N LEU A 135 17.51 -8.61 -17.93
CA LEU A 135 17.36 -7.16 -17.86
C LEU A 135 18.58 -6.44 -18.46
N SER A 136 18.36 -5.38 -19.24
CA SER A 136 19.43 -4.56 -19.86
C SER A 136 20.09 -3.62 -18.85
N ILE A 137 21.01 -4.15 -18.04
CA ILE A 137 21.81 -3.39 -17.10
C ILE A 137 23.08 -2.90 -17.78
N ASN A 138 23.17 -1.60 -18.08
CA ASN A 138 24.31 -0.95 -18.70
C ASN A 138 24.48 0.49 -18.19
N GLU A 139 25.62 1.11 -18.48
CA GLU A 139 25.97 2.45 -17.97
C GLU A 139 24.99 3.53 -18.46
N GLU A 140 24.50 3.44 -19.68
CA GLU A 140 23.58 4.42 -20.25
C GLU A 140 22.24 4.39 -19.51
N ASN A 141 21.63 3.21 -19.37
CA ASN A 141 20.37 3.02 -18.66
C ASN A 141 20.50 3.44 -17.20
N LEU A 142 21.57 3.01 -16.51
CA LEU A 142 21.82 3.41 -15.13
C LEU A 142 21.94 4.92 -14.97
N LYS A 143 22.74 5.59 -15.84
CA LYS A 143 22.87 7.05 -15.82
C LYS A 143 21.54 7.75 -16.01
N ASN A 144 20.75 7.30 -17.00
CA ASN A 144 19.46 7.89 -17.30
C ASN A 144 18.47 7.74 -16.13
N GLN A 145 18.40 6.54 -15.53
CA GLN A 145 17.46 6.29 -14.43
C GLN A 145 17.88 6.94 -13.11
N LYS A 146 19.18 7.08 -12.83
CA LYS A 146 19.65 7.92 -11.72
C LYS A 146 19.15 9.36 -11.85
N GLU A 147 19.23 9.95 -13.04
CA GLU A 147 18.72 11.32 -13.27
C GLU A 147 17.19 11.39 -13.18
N ALA A 148 16.47 10.37 -13.69
CA ALA A 148 15.02 10.29 -13.59
C ALA A 148 14.54 10.24 -12.13
N VAL A 149 15.09 9.35 -11.31
CA VAL A 149 14.77 9.22 -9.88
C VAL A 149 15.12 10.50 -9.11
N LYS A 150 16.27 11.12 -9.40
CA LYS A 150 16.64 12.41 -8.78
C LYS A 150 15.69 13.54 -9.18
N GLN A 151 15.22 13.55 -10.42
CA GLN A 151 14.24 14.53 -10.87
C GLN A 151 12.87 14.29 -10.22
N GLU A 152 12.46 13.04 -10.11
CA GLU A 152 11.24 12.66 -9.39
C GLU A 152 11.32 13.07 -7.92
N ARG A 153 12.44 12.82 -7.21
CA ARG A 153 12.64 13.28 -5.85
C ARG A 153 12.43 14.78 -5.73
N ARG A 154 13.02 15.58 -6.66
CA ARG A 154 12.79 17.03 -6.66
C ARG A 154 11.33 17.41 -6.87
N LEU A 155 10.66 16.80 -7.86
CA LEU A 155 9.28 17.16 -8.22
C LEU A 155 8.24 16.68 -7.22
N SER A 156 8.39 15.45 -6.74
CA SER A 156 7.37 14.80 -5.90
C SER A 156 7.60 14.99 -4.41
N PHE A 157 8.84 15.30 -3.99
CA PHE A 157 9.18 15.45 -2.58
C PHE A 157 9.78 16.80 -2.25
N ASP A 158 10.96 17.16 -2.77
CA ASP A 158 11.70 18.35 -2.33
C ASP A 158 10.99 19.66 -2.68
N ASN A 159 10.21 19.71 -3.76
CA ASN A 159 9.44 20.87 -4.22
C ASN A 159 7.95 20.82 -3.82
N GLN A 160 7.55 19.87 -2.96
CA GLN A 160 6.18 19.77 -2.45
C GLN A 160 6.14 20.12 -0.96
N PRO A 161 5.10 20.85 -0.52
CA PRO A 161 4.95 21.14 0.90
C PRO A 161 4.76 19.84 1.70
N TYR A 162 5.32 19.80 2.90
CA TYR A 162 5.29 18.70 3.86
C TYR A 162 6.09 17.45 3.47
N ASN A 163 6.32 17.17 2.18
CA ASN A 163 6.81 15.88 1.74
C ASN A 163 8.23 15.55 2.24
N THR A 164 9.15 16.50 2.34
CA THR A 164 10.47 16.26 2.97
C THR A 164 10.36 15.88 4.44
N ALA A 165 9.43 16.51 5.17
CA ALA A 165 9.16 16.14 6.57
C ALA A 165 8.60 14.70 6.68
N ILE A 166 7.71 14.34 5.74
CA ILE A 166 7.08 13.02 5.69
C ILE A 166 8.10 11.92 5.33
N VAL A 167 8.93 12.14 4.30
CA VAL A 167 9.77 11.06 3.76
C VAL A 167 11.15 10.94 4.41
N ASP A 168 11.72 12.06 4.89
CA ASP A 168 13.09 12.08 5.42
C ASP A 168 13.13 12.21 6.97
N VAL A 169 12.10 12.84 7.59
CA VAL A 169 12.12 13.10 9.04
C VAL A 169 11.23 12.14 9.80
N TRP A 170 9.98 11.96 9.37
CA TRP A 170 8.99 11.14 10.07
C TRP A 170 9.46 9.70 10.35
N PRO A 171 10.05 8.96 9.39
CA PRO A 171 10.50 7.60 9.64
C PRO A 171 11.57 7.52 10.76
N THR A 172 12.42 8.54 10.88
CA THR A 172 13.47 8.58 11.91
C THR A 172 12.92 8.79 13.33
N LEU A 173 11.69 9.28 13.47
CA LEU A 173 11.01 9.42 14.76
C LEU A 173 10.28 8.14 15.15
N MET A 174 9.82 7.36 14.17
CA MET A 174 9.01 6.16 14.40
C MET A 174 9.83 4.89 14.51
N PHE A 175 10.97 4.81 13.82
CA PHE A 175 11.76 3.59 13.75
C PHE A 175 13.17 3.78 14.30
N HIS A 176 13.65 2.80 15.08
CA HIS A 176 15.01 2.75 15.58
C HIS A 176 15.92 1.92 14.65
N ASN A 177 15.36 0.92 13.94
CA ASN A 177 16.11 0.19 12.94
C ASN A 177 16.33 1.07 11.70
N TRP A 178 17.55 1.00 11.14
CA TRP A 178 17.92 1.81 9.99
C TRP A 178 17.08 1.47 8.75
N GLN A 179 16.74 0.21 8.55
CA GLN A 179 16.01 -0.30 7.38
C GLN A 179 14.62 0.33 7.21
N SER A 180 13.98 0.67 8.32
CA SER A 180 12.66 1.32 8.29
C SER A 180 12.73 2.84 8.42
N SER A 181 13.88 3.40 8.82
CA SER A 181 14.02 4.84 9.11
C SER A 181 14.58 5.68 7.96
N HIS A 182 15.01 5.08 6.86
CA HIS A 182 15.50 5.82 5.70
C HIS A 182 14.43 6.02 4.62
N SER A 183 14.65 7.01 3.76
CA SER A 183 13.72 7.39 2.68
C SER A 183 13.72 6.37 1.55
N LEU A 184 12.53 5.94 1.12
CA LEU A 184 12.32 5.01 0.01
C LEU A 184 12.83 5.56 -1.33
N ILE A 185 12.66 6.87 -1.59
CA ILE A 185 13.16 7.52 -2.82
C ILE A 185 14.68 7.61 -2.87
N GLY A 186 15.36 7.44 -1.74
CA GLY A 186 16.80 7.52 -1.61
C GLY A 186 17.38 8.93 -1.56
N SER A 187 18.62 9.03 -1.12
CA SER A 187 19.37 10.29 -1.09
C SER A 187 20.05 10.58 -2.43
N PHE A 188 20.29 11.88 -2.73
CA PHE A 188 21.09 12.26 -3.91
C PHE A 188 22.51 11.68 -3.85
N GLU A 189 23.09 11.59 -2.66
CA GLU A 189 24.43 11.05 -2.45
C GLU A 189 24.49 9.57 -2.83
N ASP A 190 23.58 8.76 -2.30
CA ASP A 190 23.53 7.32 -2.56
C ASP A 190 23.20 7.00 -4.02
N LEU A 191 22.23 7.73 -4.60
CA LEU A 191 21.88 7.60 -6.01
C LEU A 191 23.06 7.97 -6.93
N ASN A 192 23.82 9.04 -6.61
CA ASN A 192 25.02 9.39 -7.37
C ASN A 192 26.11 8.34 -7.23
N GLY A 193 26.29 7.78 -6.03
CA GLY A 193 27.25 6.74 -5.72
C GLY A 193 26.93 5.36 -6.32
N ALA A 194 25.72 5.14 -6.85
CA ALA A 194 25.33 3.86 -7.43
C ALA A 194 26.19 3.50 -8.65
N THR A 195 26.79 2.30 -8.64
CA THR A 195 27.63 1.77 -9.70
C THR A 195 26.92 0.66 -10.47
N LEU A 196 27.38 0.36 -11.69
CA LEU A 196 26.85 -0.76 -12.48
C LEU A 196 27.04 -2.11 -11.75
N ALA A 197 28.12 -2.26 -11.00
CA ALA A 197 28.36 -3.47 -10.21
C ALA A 197 27.33 -3.62 -9.07
N ASP A 198 26.98 -2.53 -8.38
CA ASP A 198 25.95 -2.53 -7.33
C ASP A 198 24.60 -2.94 -7.89
N VAL A 199 24.19 -2.33 -9.00
CA VAL A 199 22.90 -2.61 -9.66
C VAL A 199 22.86 -4.04 -10.18
N SER A 200 23.94 -4.54 -10.78
CA SER A 200 24.03 -5.93 -11.24
C SER A 200 23.97 -6.93 -10.07
N LYS A 201 24.60 -6.60 -8.94
CA LYS A 201 24.52 -7.40 -7.70
C LYS A 201 23.08 -7.44 -7.18
N PHE A 202 22.41 -6.28 -7.13
CA PHE A 202 21.04 -6.15 -6.65
C PHE A 202 20.06 -7.00 -7.49
N PHE A 203 20.16 -6.92 -8.82
CA PHE A 203 19.36 -7.75 -9.72
C PHE A 203 19.55 -9.25 -9.44
N LYS A 204 20.81 -9.70 -9.46
CA LYS A 204 21.14 -11.11 -9.23
C LYS A 204 20.69 -11.61 -7.86
N THR A 205 20.63 -10.71 -6.86
CA THR A 205 20.25 -11.10 -5.50
C THR A 205 18.73 -11.23 -5.36
N TYR A 206 17.96 -10.33 -5.96
CA TYR A 206 16.54 -10.18 -5.61
C TYR A 206 15.58 -10.53 -6.73
N TYR A 207 15.98 -10.39 -8.01
CA TYR A 207 15.07 -10.58 -9.15
C TYR A 207 15.17 -11.99 -9.72
N ALA A 208 14.75 -12.96 -8.92
CA ALA A 208 14.80 -14.38 -9.24
C ALA A 208 13.45 -15.07 -8.96
N PRO A 209 13.15 -16.19 -9.64
CA PRO A 209 11.87 -16.87 -9.51
C PRO A 209 11.49 -17.25 -8.06
N ASP A 210 12.44 -17.74 -7.28
CA ASP A 210 12.20 -18.18 -5.91
C ASP A 210 12.03 -17.04 -4.89
N ASN A 211 12.35 -15.79 -5.30
CA ASN A 211 12.09 -14.56 -4.55
C ASN A 211 10.86 -13.79 -5.07
N ALA A 212 10.03 -14.39 -5.93
CA ALA A 212 8.92 -13.73 -6.58
C ALA A 212 7.60 -14.52 -6.47
N ALA A 213 6.50 -13.82 -6.75
CA ALA A 213 5.21 -14.44 -7.06
C ALA A 213 4.62 -13.82 -8.33
N LEU A 214 4.08 -14.67 -9.19
CA LEU A 214 3.32 -14.31 -10.39
C LEU A 214 1.84 -14.54 -10.11
N VAL A 215 1.04 -13.51 -10.26
CA VAL A 215 -0.42 -13.58 -10.09
C VAL A 215 -1.10 -13.22 -11.40
N ILE A 216 -2.04 -14.04 -11.84
CA ILE A 216 -2.82 -13.80 -13.05
C ILE A 216 -4.30 -13.79 -12.69
N VAL A 217 -4.95 -12.66 -12.92
CA VAL A 217 -6.38 -12.46 -12.64
C VAL A 217 -7.10 -12.03 -13.92
N GLY A 218 -8.20 -12.68 -14.26
CA GLY A 218 -9.03 -12.27 -15.37
C GLY A 218 -9.51 -13.42 -16.26
N ASP A 219 -9.78 -13.11 -17.52
CA ASP A 219 -10.31 -14.07 -18.49
C ASP A 219 -9.21 -15.02 -18.99
N ILE A 220 -9.01 -16.08 -18.24
CA ILE A 220 -8.02 -17.12 -18.51
C ILE A 220 -8.62 -18.52 -18.50
N GLN A 221 -7.97 -19.44 -19.22
CA GLN A 221 -8.13 -20.88 -19.03
C GLN A 221 -6.91 -21.37 -18.24
N ASN A 222 -7.13 -21.84 -17.00
CA ASN A 222 -6.02 -22.18 -16.09
C ASN A 222 -5.02 -23.18 -16.69
N ALA A 223 -5.52 -24.19 -17.43
CA ALA A 223 -4.64 -25.18 -18.07
C ALA A 223 -3.73 -24.56 -19.15
N GLU A 224 -4.24 -23.62 -19.93
CA GLU A 224 -3.47 -22.89 -20.95
C GLU A 224 -2.49 -21.90 -20.28
N ALA A 225 -2.95 -21.15 -19.28
CA ALA A 225 -2.10 -20.26 -18.52
C ALA A 225 -0.92 -21.00 -17.88
N LYS A 226 -1.15 -22.15 -17.25
CA LYS A 226 -0.07 -22.99 -16.68
C LYS A 226 0.96 -23.42 -17.73
N LYS A 227 0.51 -23.80 -18.91
CA LYS A 227 1.40 -24.19 -20.01
C LYS A 227 2.26 -23.02 -20.49
N LEU A 228 1.66 -21.83 -20.62
CA LEU A 228 2.39 -20.61 -21.00
C LEU A 228 3.40 -20.23 -19.91
N ILE A 229 3.01 -20.26 -18.63
CA ILE A 229 3.89 -19.96 -17.50
C ILE A 229 5.09 -20.91 -17.46
N GLU A 230 4.87 -22.23 -17.60
CA GLU A 230 5.96 -23.22 -17.67
C GLU A 230 6.88 -22.93 -18.84
N THR A 231 6.33 -22.56 -20.01
CA THR A 231 7.10 -22.26 -21.22
C THR A 231 8.00 -21.03 -21.05
N TYR A 232 7.50 -19.97 -20.42
CA TYR A 232 8.24 -18.72 -20.31
C TYR A 232 9.13 -18.63 -19.07
N PHE A 233 8.70 -19.21 -17.95
CA PHE A 233 9.39 -19.07 -16.66
C PHE A 233 10.09 -20.35 -16.18
N GLY A 234 9.72 -21.54 -16.67
CA GLY A 234 10.12 -22.81 -16.09
C GLY A 234 11.62 -23.10 -16.12
N ASP A 235 12.34 -22.54 -17.08
CA ASP A 235 13.79 -22.68 -17.26
C ASP A 235 14.62 -21.51 -16.69
N ILE A 236 13.99 -20.47 -16.11
CA ILE A 236 14.73 -19.39 -15.44
C ILE A 236 15.36 -19.98 -14.16
N PRO A 237 16.70 -19.81 -13.98
CA PRO A 237 17.36 -20.41 -12.83
C PRO A 237 16.93 -19.75 -11.51
N SER A 238 16.77 -20.56 -10.47
CA SER A 238 16.61 -20.09 -9.09
C SER A 238 17.91 -19.50 -8.54
N GLN A 239 17.80 -18.67 -7.52
CA GLN A 239 18.93 -18.12 -6.77
C GLN A 239 18.71 -18.38 -5.26
N PRO A 240 19.74 -18.34 -4.43
CA PRO A 240 19.54 -18.40 -2.98
C PRO A 240 18.64 -17.27 -2.50
N ILE A 241 17.59 -17.60 -1.76
CA ILE A 241 16.66 -16.60 -1.19
C ILE A 241 17.46 -15.67 -0.25
N PRO A 242 17.40 -14.36 -0.45
CA PRO A 242 18.12 -13.40 0.38
C PRO A 242 17.65 -13.46 1.84
N LYS A 243 18.60 -13.30 2.76
CA LYS A 243 18.27 -13.15 4.18
C LYS A 243 17.57 -11.80 4.40
N ARG A 244 16.41 -11.84 5.02
CA ARG A 244 15.73 -10.60 5.42
C ARG A 244 16.50 -9.87 6.52
N PRO A 245 16.44 -8.52 6.53
CA PRO A 245 16.98 -7.74 7.63
C PRO A 245 16.22 -8.00 8.94
N ASP A 246 16.87 -7.73 10.06
CA ASP A 246 16.22 -7.70 11.38
C ASP A 246 15.57 -6.32 11.57
N LEU A 247 14.25 -6.30 11.65
CA LEU A 247 13.43 -5.09 11.82
C LEU A 247 12.89 -4.95 13.26
N THR A 248 13.50 -5.66 14.21
CA THR A 248 13.06 -5.63 15.61
C THR A 248 13.17 -4.21 16.18
N GLU A 249 12.05 -3.71 16.69
CA GLU A 249 11.97 -2.43 17.39
C GLU A 249 12.01 -2.61 18.92
N PRO A 250 12.53 -1.61 19.67
CA PRO A 250 12.47 -1.63 21.12
C PRO A 250 11.04 -1.71 21.64
N ALA A 251 10.80 -2.56 22.65
CA ALA A 251 9.47 -2.73 23.23
C ALA A 251 8.97 -1.50 24.01
N ASP A 252 9.88 -0.58 24.40
CA ASP A 252 9.62 0.57 25.25
C ASP A 252 9.71 1.91 24.51
N PHE A 253 9.09 2.00 23.33
CA PHE A 253 9.00 3.25 22.58
C PHE A 253 8.60 4.41 23.49
N LYS A 254 9.36 5.50 23.45
CA LYS A 254 9.13 6.70 24.28
C LYS A 254 8.55 7.81 23.43
N ALA A 255 7.69 8.63 24.04
CA ALA A 255 7.17 9.79 23.37
C ALA A 255 8.28 10.71 22.90
N VAL A 256 8.18 11.15 21.67
CA VAL A 256 9.11 12.09 21.02
C VAL A 256 8.33 13.18 20.32
N THR A 257 8.83 14.43 20.39
CA THR A 257 8.26 15.56 19.66
C THR A 257 9.39 16.30 18.95
N GLN A 258 9.18 16.58 17.67
CA GLN A 258 10.11 17.36 16.86
C GLN A 258 9.35 18.42 16.08
N VAL A 259 10.01 19.56 15.85
CA VAL A 259 9.49 20.65 15.01
C VAL A 259 10.34 20.75 13.76
N GLN A 260 9.70 20.70 12.60
CA GLN A 260 10.31 20.90 11.28
C GLN A 260 9.74 22.17 10.66
N LYS A 261 10.63 23.04 10.16
CA LYS A 261 10.23 24.21 9.37
C LYS A 261 10.19 23.84 7.90
N ASP A 262 9.10 24.21 7.24
CA ASP A 262 8.91 23.95 5.80
C ASP A 262 8.62 25.28 5.08
N PRO A 263 9.53 25.74 4.20
CA PRO A 263 9.35 26.97 3.45
C PRO A 263 8.28 26.89 2.35
N LEU A 264 7.82 25.69 2.00
CA LEU A 264 6.80 25.48 0.97
C LEU A 264 5.39 25.38 1.58
N ALA A 265 5.30 25.04 2.86
CA ALA A 265 4.02 24.94 3.55
C ALA A 265 3.36 26.32 3.69
N GLN A 266 2.08 26.41 3.34
CA GLN A 266 1.27 27.63 3.49
C GLN A 266 0.52 27.66 4.83
N VAL A 267 0.21 26.51 5.36
CA VAL A 267 -0.48 26.30 6.63
C VAL A 267 0.25 25.23 7.44
N PRO A 268 0.14 25.25 8.78
CA PRO A 268 0.82 24.27 9.60
C PRO A 268 0.17 22.88 9.49
N ALA A 269 0.98 21.86 9.75
CA ALA A 269 0.52 20.48 9.86
C ALA A 269 1.19 19.77 11.04
N VAL A 270 0.62 18.65 11.46
CA VAL A 270 1.22 17.77 12.45
C VAL A 270 1.04 16.30 12.05
N ILE A 271 2.10 15.52 12.20
CA ILE A 271 2.02 14.07 12.12
C ILE A 271 2.03 13.52 13.54
N LEU A 272 1.06 12.66 13.82
CA LEU A 272 0.89 11.97 15.09
C LEU A 272 0.89 10.48 14.85
N GLY A 273 1.79 9.72 15.51
CA GLY A 273 1.84 8.28 15.29
C GLY A 273 2.16 7.47 16.53
N TYR A 274 1.78 6.22 16.49
CA TYR A 274 1.90 5.24 17.56
C TYR A 274 2.47 3.94 17.01
N PRO A 275 3.34 3.22 17.74
CA PRO A 275 3.77 1.88 17.33
C PRO A 275 2.57 0.96 17.11
N GLY A 276 2.57 0.23 16.01
CA GLY A 276 1.47 -0.65 15.64
C GLY A 276 1.61 -2.09 16.12
N PRO A 277 0.58 -2.88 15.95
CA PRO A 277 0.56 -4.29 16.32
C PRO A 277 1.21 -5.17 15.24
N LYS A 278 1.48 -6.41 15.63
CA LYS A 278 1.86 -7.45 14.66
C LYS A 278 0.73 -7.66 13.64
N ARG A 279 1.12 -7.74 12.36
CA ARG A 279 0.23 -8.06 11.24
C ARG A 279 -0.71 -9.24 11.58
N ARG A 280 -1.99 -9.08 11.24
CA ARG A 280 -3.06 -10.07 11.38
C ARG A 280 -3.28 -10.59 12.82
N SER A 281 -2.75 -9.90 13.84
CA SER A 281 -3.16 -10.12 15.22
C SER A 281 -4.56 -9.57 15.47
N PRO A 282 -5.26 -9.98 16.55
CA PRO A 282 -6.55 -9.37 16.91
C PRO A 282 -6.49 -7.84 17.04
N ASP A 283 -5.39 -7.32 17.55
CA ASP A 283 -5.18 -5.88 17.73
C ASP A 283 -4.98 -5.14 16.38
N TYR A 284 -4.40 -5.81 15.38
CA TYR A 284 -4.30 -5.28 14.02
C TYR A 284 -5.69 -4.99 13.42
N TYR A 285 -6.62 -5.94 13.52
CA TYR A 285 -7.98 -5.73 13.03
C TYR A 285 -8.74 -4.68 13.85
N ALA A 286 -8.48 -4.63 15.15
CA ALA A 286 -9.08 -3.62 16.02
C ALA A 286 -8.58 -2.20 15.69
N LEU A 287 -7.27 -2.01 15.38
CA LEU A 287 -6.74 -0.72 14.93
C LEU A 287 -7.26 -0.32 13.54
N HIS A 288 -7.43 -1.26 12.63
CA HIS A 288 -8.09 -1.00 11.35
C HIS A 288 -9.52 -0.47 11.53
N MET A 289 -10.28 -1.04 12.47
CA MET A 289 -11.61 -0.53 12.82
C MET A 289 -11.57 0.82 13.55
N ILE A 290 -10.56 1.07 14.39
CA ILE A 290 -10.33 2.37 15.03
C ILE A 290 -10.08 3.44 13.96
N ASP A 291 -9.22 3.16 13.00
CA ASP A 291 -8.97 4.06 11.88
C ASP A 291 -10.27 4.40 11.13
N ALA A 292 -11.03 3.39 10.74
CA ALA A 292 -12.31 3.60 10.05
C ALA A 292 -13.34 4.40 10.87
N ILE A 293 -13.35 4.29 12.21
CA ILE A 293 -14.20 5.09 13.10
C ILE A 293 -13.70 6.54 13.15
N LEU A 294 -12.39 6.75 13.30
CA LEU A 294 -11.81 8.08 13.48
C LEU A 294 -11.81 8.88 12.17
N THR A 295 -11.50 8.24 11.04
CA THR A 295 -11.19 8.92 9.79
C THR A 295 -12.01 8.48 8.58
N GLY A 296 -12.71 7.35 8.65
CA GLY A 296 -13.42 6.73 7.52
C GLY A 296 -14.67 7.46 7.07
N GLY A 297 -14.57 8.23 5.97
CA GLY A 297 -15.69 8.88 5.29
C GLY A 297 -16.29 10.09 6.00
N ASP A 298 -17.39 10.61 5.45
CA ASP A 298 -17.98 11.91 5.88
C ASP A 298 -18.67 11.89 7.25
N SER A 299 -18.88 10.73 7.84
CA SER A 299 -19.47 10.53 9.16
C SER A 299 -18.46 10.03 10.20
N SER A 300 -17.16 10.09 9.88
CA SER A 300 -16.09 9.77 10.83
C SER A 300 -15.99 10.83 11.92
N ARG A 301 -15.41 10.47 13.07
CA ARG A 301 -15.31 11.38 14.22
C ARG A 301 -14.49 12.61 13.89
N PHE A 302 -13.34 12.46 13.23
CA PHE A 302 -12.52 13.62 12.83
C PHE A 302 -13.27 14.54 11.87
N LYS A 303 -14.00 13.98 10.91
CA LYS A 303 -14.79 14.78 9.99
C LYS A 303 -15.88 15.59 10.70
N LEU A 304 -16.60 14.96 11.61
CA LEU A 304 -17.69 15.62 12.32
C LEU A 304 -17.20 16.60 13.39
N ASP A 305 -16.26 16.16 14.23
CA ASP A 305 -15.88 16.92 15.43
C ASP A 305 -14.75 17.91 15.16
N LEU A 306 -13.73 17.56 14.36
CA LEU A 306 -12.56 18.40 14.16
C LEU A 306 -12.68 19.29 12.91
N VAL A 307 -13.23 18.74 11.80
CA VAL A 307 -13.38 19.53 10.56
C VAL A 307 -14.64 20.38 10.60
N LYS A 308 -15.81 19.80 10.93
CA LYS A 308 -17.09 20.52 10.90
C LYS A 308 -17.43 21.19 12.24
N GLY A 309 -17.17 20.54 13.36
CA GLY A 309 -17.53 21.01 14.71
C GLY A 309 -16.58 22.11 15.22
N LYS A 310 -15.33 21.74 15.49
CA LYS A 310 -14.31 22.68 15.99
C LYS A 310 -13.71 23.55 14.89
N GLU A 311 -13.87 23.15 13.64
CA GLU A 311 -13.29 23.79 12.45
C GLU A 311 -11.76 24.03 12.57
N SER A 312 -11.07 23.16 13.30
CA SER A 312 -9.64 23.27 13.58
C SER A 312 -8.77 22.65 12.49
N ILE A 313 -9.22 21.53 11.91
CA ILE A 313 -8.51 20.77 10.87
C ILE A 313 -9.07 21.11 9.49
N ILE A 314 -8.19 21.29 8.51
CA ILE A 314 -8.49 21.52 7.09
C ILE A 314 -8.65 20.19 6.37
N SER A 315 -7.66 19.33 6.50
CA SER A 315 -7.62 17.99 5.93
C SER A 315 -6.86 17.01 6.83
N TYR A 316 -7.11 15.75 6.65
CA TYR A 316 -6.39 14.70 7.36
C TYR A 316 -6.25 13.46 6.48
N GLU A 317 -5.19 12.71 6.77
CA GLU A 317 -4.95 11.34 6.31
C GLU A 317 -4.56 10.50 7.52
N ALA A 318 -4.99 9.26 7.57
CA ALA A 318 -4.55 8.33 8.61
C ALA A 318 -4.63 6.92 8.08
N GLU A 319 -3.65 6.11 8.46
CA GLU A 319 -3.64 4.68 8.15
C GLU A 319 -2.60 3.95 9.01
N LEU A 320 -2.80 2.64 9.15
CA LEU A 320 -1.79 1.73 9.66
C LEU A 320 -0.76 1.48 8.54
N GLY A 321 0.49 1.91 8.76
CA GLY A 321 1.55 1.88 7.76
C GLY A 321 1.77 3.19 6.98
N TRP A 322 0.95 4.23 7.26
CA TRP A 322 1.14 5.55 6.63
C TRP A 322 2.57 6.10 6.88
N PRO A 323 3.24 6.73 5.92
CA PRO A 323 2.78 7.14 4.58
C PRO A 323 3.14 6.18 3.46
N PHE A 324 3.95 5.13 3.68
CA PHE A 324 4.57 4.36 2.60
C PHE A 324 3.95 2.99 2.37
N ALA A 325 3.10 2.55 3.28
CA ALA A 325 2.46 1.26 3.21
C ALA A 325 0.99 1.37 3.62
N SER A 326 0.15 0.55 3.03
CA SER A 326 -1.18 0.26 3.56
C SER A 326 -1.11 -0.91 4.55
N ALA A 327 -2.19 -1.17 5.23
CA ALA A 327 -2.27 -2.27 6.20
C ALA A 327 -1.87 -3.64 5.63
N ARG A 328 -1.95 -3.85 4.31
CA ARG A 328 -1.55 -5.11 3.65
C ARG A 328 -0.11 -5.13 3.14
N ASP A 329 0.57 -3.99 3.08
CA ASP A 329 1.84 -3.85 2.37
C ASP A 329 3.07 -4.23 3.20
N TYR A 330 2.91 -4.62 4.46
CA TYR A 330 4.02 -4.91 5.35
C TYR A 330 3.86 -6.23 6.10
N ARG A 331 4.96 -6.78 6.58
CA ARG A 331 5.00 -8.00 7.39
C ARG A 331 5.21 -7.71 8.87
N ASP A 332 6.15 -6.83 9.16
CA ASP A 332 6.55 -6.41 10.50
C ASP A 332 5.66 -5.26 10.99
N PRO A 333 5.54 -5.04 12.31
CA PRO A 333 4.69 -4.00 12.84
C PRO A 333 4.98 -2.62 12.25
N GLU A 334 3.94 -1.98 11.73
CA GLU A 334 3.96 -0.61 11.22
C GLU A 334 3.24 0.35 12.16
N PRO A 335 3.63 1.62 12.22
CA PRO A 335 2.94 2.61 13.03
C PRO A 335 1.53 2.88 12.50
N TYR A 336 0.59 3.15 13.42
CA TYR A 336 -0.62 3.87 13.08
C TYR A 336 -0.33 5.36 13.14
N ALA A 337 -0.44 6.04 12.01
CA ALA A 337 -0.11 7.46 11.91
C ALA A 337 -1.24 8.28 11.31
N MET A 338 -1.29 9.56 11.70
CA MET A 338 -2.27 10.55 11.25
C MET A 338 -1.52 11.80 10.83
N PHE A 339 -1.76 12.26 9.62
CA PHE A 339 -1.28 13.56 9.12
C PHE A 339 -2.43 14.54 9.14
N LEU A 340 -2.31 15.63 9.90
CA LEU A 340 -3.37 16.59 10.17
C LEU A 340 -2.92 17.98 9.72
N VAL A 341 -3.52 18.52 8.67
CA VAL A 341 -3.33 19.92 8.24
C VAL A 341 -4.34 20.77 8.96
N TYR A 342 -3.90 21.85 9.65
CA TYR A 342 -4.75 22.61 10.55
C TYR A 342 -4.69 24.13 10.31
N LYS A 343 -5.72 24.85 10.81
CA LYS A 343 -5.82 26.30 10.64
C LYS A 343 -4.78 27.03 11.49
N PRO A 344 -4.15 28.11 11.00
CA PRO A 344 -3.05 28.81 11.68
C PRO A 344 -3.39 29.46 13.04
N ASN A 345 -4.68 29.62 13.37
CA ASN A 345 -5.11 30.10 14.66
C ASN A 345 -5.11 29.03 15.78
N PHE A 346 -4.72 27.81 15.48
CA PHE A 346 -4.49 26.71 16.44
C PHE A 346 -2.99 26.40 16.54
N THR A 347 -2.59 25.77 17.63
CA THR A 347 -1.24 25.23 17.83
C THR A 347 -1.23 23.73 17.57
N ALA A 348 -0.07 23.15 17.22
CA ALA A 348 0.07 21.69 17.08
C ALA A 348 -0.36 20.94 18.35
N ALA A 349 -0.03 21.48 19.54
CA ALA A 349 -0.45 20.90 20.82
C ALA A 349 -1.99 20.81 20.94
N GLN A 350 -2.70 21.88 20.57
CA GLN A 350 -4.17 21.87 20.57
C GLN A 350 -4.76 20.84 19.61
N ILE A 351 -4.16 20.66 18.42
CA ILE A 351 -4.61 19.67 17.44
C ILE A 351 -4.34 18.25 17.94
N VAL A 352 -3.15 18.02 18.49
CA VAL A 352 -2.80 16.72 19.10
C VAL A 352 -3.75 16.40 20.27
N ASP A 353 -4.06 17.38 21.12
CA ASP A 353 -5.00 17.19 22.22
C ASP A 353 -6.42 16.89 21.72
N GLN A 354 -6.89 17.56 20.67
CA GLN A 354 -8.20 17.28 20.07
C GLN A 354 -8.26 15.87 19.44
N ALA A 355 -7.21 15.44 18.76
CA ALA A 355 -7.14 14.08 18.25
C ALA A 355 -7.12 13.05 19.39
N GLN A 356 -6.37 13.36 20.47
CA GLN A 356 -6.32 12.51 21.66
C GLN A 356 -7.67 12.46 22.42
N GLU A 357 -8.46 13.54 22.40
CA GLU A 357 -9.83 13.53 22.95
C GLU A 357 -10.72 12.50 22.23
N GLU A 358 -10.65 12.42 20.90
CA GLU A 358 -11.42 11.44 20.13
C GLU A 358 -10.94 10.00 20.40
N ILE A 359 -9.64 9.80 20.51
CA ILE A 359 -9.05 8.52 20.93
C ILE A 359 -9.49 8.16 22.36
N ALA A 360 -9.48 9.12 23.30
CA ALA A 360 -9.91 8.92 24.68
C ALA A 360 -11.39 8.50 24.80
N LYS A 361 -12.25 8.94 23.90
CA LYS A 361 -13.65 8.46 23.84
C LYS A 361 -13.69 6.94 23.58
N LEU A 362 -12.82 6.42 22.67
CA LEU A 362 -12.70 4.98 22.40
C LEU A 362 -12.08 4.21 23.56
N GLN A 363 -11.15 4.83 24.30
CA GLN A 363 -10.52 4.22 25.47
C GLN A 363 -11.49 4.11 26.65
N ASN A 364 -12.32 5.13 26.89
CA ASN A 364 -13.15 5.24 28.08
C ASN A 364 -14.53 4.59 27.93
N GLN A 365 -15.06 4.51 26.71
CA GLN A 365 -16.38 3.96 26.46
C GLN A 365 -16.34 3.01 25.26
N PRO A 366 -17.08 1.89 25.29
CA PRO A 366 -17.28 1.08 24.08
C PRO A 366 -17.91 1.92 22.97
N VAL A 367 -17.51 1.67 21.72
CA VAL A 367 -18.13 2.30 20.56
C VAL A 367 -19.63 1.95 20.52
N ASP A 368 -20.45 2.92 20.15
CA ASP A 368 -21.91 2.72 19.99
C ASP A 368 -22.21 1.69 18.92
N ALA A 369 -23.22 0.84 19.14
CA ALA A 369 -23.56 -0.25 18.23
C ALA A 369 -23.98 0.26 16.83
N LYS A 370 -24.69 1.39 16.73
CA LYS A 370 -25.11 1.96 15.45
C LYS A 370 -23.91 2.55 14.69
N GLU A 371 -22.99 3.19 15.42
CA GLU A 371 -21.75 3.71 14.85
C GLU A 371 -20.92 2.55 14.29
N LEU A 372 -20.73 1.47 15.06
CA LEU A 372 -19.95 0.32 14.63
C LEU A 372 -20.59 -0.37 13.40
N GLU A 373 -21.89 -0.57 13.36
CA GLU A 373 -22.57 -1.17 12.20
C GLU A 373 -22.46 -0.29 10.94
N ARG A 374 -22.56 1.04 11.10
CA ARG A 374 -22.32 1.98 10.01
C ARG A 374 -20.89 1.84 9.46
N VAL A 375 -19.88 1.79 10.36
CA VAL A 375 -18.48 1.65 9.97
C VAL A 375 -18.22 0.31 9.31
N LYS A 376 -18.76 -0.79 9.83
CA LYS A 376 -18.68 -2.11 9.20
C LYS A 376 -19.28 -2.12 7.78
N THR A 377 -20.38 -1.43 7.60
CA THR A 377 -21.03 -1.29 6.27
C THR A 377 -20.10 -0.53 5.31
N LEU A 378 -19.45 0.54 5.76
CA LEU A 378 -18.49 1.32 4.96
C LEU A 378 -17.28 0.49 4.59
N VAL A 379 -16.68 -0.22 5.53
CA VAL A 379 -15.53 -1.11 5.32
C VAL A 379 -15.88 -2.23 4.33
N ARG A 380 -17.05 -2.86 4.50
CA ARG A 380 -17.54 -3.89 3.56
C ARG A 380 -17.70 -3.33 2.15
N ALA A 381 -18.34 -2.17 2.01
CA ALA A 381 -18.54 -1.53 0.72
C ALA A 381 -17.22 -1.16 0.03
N GLY A 382 -16.25 -0.68 0.80
CA GLY A 382 -14.89 -0.39 0.32
C GLY A 382 -14.19 -1.66 -0.20
N ALA A 383 -14.21 -2.73 0.57
CA ALA A 383 -13.61 -4.01 0.20
C ALA A 383 -14.25 -4.61 -1.07
N ILE A 384 -15.59 -4.58 -1.18
CA ILE A 384 -16.28 -5.05 -2.39
C ILE A 384 -15.89 -4.21 -3.60
N LYS A 385 -15.85 -2.89 -3.46
CA LYS A 385 -15.44 -1.98 -4.55
C LYS A 385 -14.00 -2.26 -5.00
N GLU A 386 -13.10 -2.48 -4.08
CA GLU A 386 -11.71 -2.82 -4.37
C GLU A 386 -11.62 -4.13 -5.17
N MET A 387 -12.37 -5.15 -4.79
CA MET A 387 -12.38 -6.45 -5.46
C MET A 387 -13.03 -6.43 -6.87
N GLN A 388 -13.64 -5.35 -7.31
CA GLN A 388 -14.16 -5.23 -8.69
C GLN A 388 -13.03 -5.09 -9.73
N SER A 389 -11.89 -4.53 -9.36
CA SER A 389 -10.73 -4.41 -10.23
C SER A 389 -9.91 -5.69 -10.27
N SER A 390 -9.60 -6.22 -11.47
CA SER A 390 -8.70 -7.36 -11.63
C SER A 390 -7.29 -7.04 -11.14
N GLN A 391 -6.83 -5.80 -11.30
CA GLN A 391 -5.55 -5.31 -10.81
C GLN A 391 -5.51 -5.33 -9.27
N ASN A 392 -6.52 -4.77 -8.60
CA ASN A 392 -6.58 -4.75 -7.13
C ASN A 392 -6.67 -6.17 -6.54
N ARG A 393 -7.41 -7.08 -7.19
CA ARG A 393 -7.43 -8.48 -6.81
C ARG A 393 -6.07 -9.13 -6.96
N ALA A 394 -5.37 -8.88 -8.07
CA ALA A 394 -4.04 -9.41 -8.31
C ALA A 394 -3.05 -8.91 -7.25
N GLN A 395 -3.08 -7.62 -6.94
CA GLN A 395 -2.27 -7.01 -5.89
C GLN A 395 -2.56 -7.65 -4.52
N ALA A 396 -3.82 -7.75 -4.12
CA ALA A 396 -4.19 -8.34 -2.84
C ALA A 396 -3.74 -9.81 -2.72
N LEU A 397 -3.96 -10.62 -3.78
CA LEU A 397 -3.50 -12.00 -3.85
C LEU A 397 -1.97 -12.10 -3.72
N ALA A 398 -1.24 -11.22 -4.43
CA ALA A 398 0.20 -11.16 -4.39
C ALA A 398 0.74 -10.78 -3.00
N GLN A 399 0.13 -9.79 -2.35
CA GLN A 399 0.49 -9.34 -1.00
C GLN A 399 0.25 -10.44 0.04
N PHE A 400 -0.91 -11.14 0.01
CA PHE A 400 -1.18 -12.26 0.91
C PHE A 400 -0.23 -13.43 0.67
N GLU A 401 0.08 -13.76 -0.59
CA GLU A 401 1.07 -14.79 -0.90
C GLU A 401 2.46 -14.41 -0.41
N LEU A 402 2.89 -13.17 -0.66
CA LEU A 402 4.22 -12.73 -0.31
C LEU A 402 4.42 -12.61 1.21
N ALA A 403 3.49 -11.95 1.90
CA ALA A 403 3.60 -11.63 3.33
C ALA A 403 3.20 -12.81 4.23
N ASP A 404 2.17 -13.56 3.86
CA ASP A 404 1.53 -14.58 4.70
C ASP A 404 1.69 -16.01 4.17
N GLY A 405 2.20 -16.19 2.93
CA GLY A 405 2.35 -17.49 2.27
C GLY A 405 1.02 -18.14 1.90
N ASN A 406 -0.05 -17.37 1.79
CA ASN A 406 -1.40 -17.90 1.54
C ASN A 406 -2.32 -16.88 0.86
N ALA A 407 -2.43 -16.95 -0.46
CA ALA A 407 -3.31 -16.08 -1.25
C ALA A 407 -4.81 -16.25 -0.93
N GLU A 408 -5.25 -17.44 -0.43
CA GLU A 408 -6.65 -17.70 -0.06
C GLU A 408 -7.17 -16.79 1.05
N LEU A 409 -6.29 -16.11 1.77
CA LEU A 409 -6.66 -15.14 2.79
C LEU A 409 -7.53 -13.99 2.26
N ILE A 410 -7.47 -13.70 0.98
CA ILE A 410 -8.34 -12.72 0.31
C ILE A 410 -9.83 -12.98 0.58
N ASN A 411 -10.21 -14.25 0.74
CA ASN A 411 -11.59 -14.68 0.96
C ASN A 411 -12.04 -14.64 2.43
N THR A 412 -11.12 -14.43 3.38
CA THR A 412 -11.44 -14.51 4.81
C THR A 412 -11.02 -13.27 5.61
N GLU A 413 -10.23 -12.39 5.02
CA GLU A 413 -9.67 -11.23 5.73
C GLU A 413 -10.74 -10.21 6.13
N LEU A 414 -11.69 -9.94 5.22
CA LEU A 414 -12.80 -9.03 5.49
C LEU A 414 -13.64 -9.51 6.68
N ASP A 415 -13.91 -10.80 6.80
CA ASP A 415 -14.69 -11.36 7.91
C ASP A 415 -14.01 -11.14 9.25
N ARG A 416 -12.69 -11.20 9.30
CA ARG A 416 -11.91 -10.93 10.51
C ARG A 416 -12.03 -9.47 10.94
N VAL A 417 -11.98 -8.54 9.98
CA VAL A 417 -12.19 -7.10 10.23
C VAL A 417 -13.62 -6.86 10.75
N LEU A 418 -14.62 -7.44 10.09
CA LEU A 418 -16.02 -7.26 10.44
C LEU A 418 -16.43 -7.97 11.75
N ALA A 419 -15.67 -8.99 12.18
CA ALA A 419 -15.89 -9.68 13.46
C ALA A 419 -15.39 -8.88 14.67
N VAL A 420 -14.67 -7.77 14.48
CA VAL A 420 -14.16 -6.93 15.56
C VAL A 420 -15.30 -6.41 16.43
N THR A 421 -15.14 -6.54 17.75
CA THR A 421 -16.13 -6.17 18.77
C THR A 421 -15.79 -4.82 19.42
N PRO A 422 -16.78 -4.12 20.02
CA PRO A 422 -16.52 -2.89 20.78
C PRO A 422 -15.47 -3.06 21.90
N ALA A 423 -15.45 -4.21 22.56
CA ALA A 423 -14.47 -4.52 23.60
C ALA A 423 -13.04 -4.62 23.05
N GLN A 424 -12.85 -5.22 21.87
CA GLN A 424 -11.55 -5.30 21.21
C GLN A 424 -11.06 -3.92 20.75
N ILE A 425 -11.94 -3.08 20.20
CA ILE A 425 -11.64 -1.69 19.84
C ILE A 425 -11.15 -0.93 21.07
N GLN A 426 -11.89 -0.99 22.18
CA GLN A 426 -11.52 -0.32 23.41
C GLN A 426 -10.18 -0.82 23.97
N ALA A 427 -9.98 -2.14 23.98
CA ALA A 427 -8.73 -2.74 24.44
C ALA A 427 -7.52 -2.33 23.62
N ALA A 428 -7.65 -2.32 22.28
CA ALA A 428 -6.60 -1.89 21.36
C ALA A 428 -6.29 -0.39 21.52
N ALA A 429 -7.31 0.47 21.62
CA ALA A 429 -7.13 1.90 21.88
C ALA A 429 -6.36 2.15 23.19
N LYS A 430 -6.68 1.44 24.27
CA LYS A 430 -5.98 1.52 25.56
C LYS A 430 -4.55 1.01 25.50
N LYS A 431 -4.25 0.06 24.65
CA LYS A 431 -2.93 -0.59 24.57
C LYS A 431 -1.94 0.17 23.68
N TYR A 432 -2.42 0.68 22.54
CA TYR A 432 -1.55 1.23 21.51
C TYR A 432 -1.57 2.76 21.45
N LEU A 433 -2.71 3.42 21.63
CA LEU A 433 -2.85 4.85 21.40
C LEU A 433 -2.59 5.68 22.66
N LEU A 434 -1.40 5.48 23.23
CA LEU A 434 -1.00 6.08 24.52
C LEU A 434 -0.13 7.34 24.30
N PRO A 435 -0.43 8.45 24.98
CA PRO A 435 0.35 9.69 24.86
C PRO A 435 1.84 9.51 25.14
N GLU A 436 2.21 8.62 26.08
CA GLU A 436 3.60 8.32 26.44
C GLU A 436 4.34 7.44 25.44
N LYS A 437 3.64 6.94 24.41
CA LYS A 437 4.19 6.09 23.32
C LYS A 437 3.92 6.67 21.95
N ARG A 438 3.83 7.99 21.83
CA ARG A 438 3.56 8.62 20.54
C ARG A 438 4.74 9.43 20.03
N ALA A 439 4.90 9.46 18.71
CA ALA A 439 5.72 10.45 18.03
C ALA A 439 4.85 11.61 17.53
N VAL A 440 5.37 12.81 17.61
CA VAL A 440 4.74 14.02 17.09
C VAL A 440 5.76 14.76 16.25
N LEU A 441 5.46 14.99 14.97
CA LEU A 441 6.24 15.87 14.10
C LEU A 441 5.38 17.10 13.75
N GLU A 442 5.70 18.24 14.31
CA GLU A 442 5.07 19.51 13.96
C GLU A 442 5.75 20.09 12.73
N ILE A 443 4.98 20.43 11.69
CA ILE A 443 5.46 21.05 10.46
C ILE A 443 4.96 22.48 10.41
N GLN A 444 5.87 23.42 10.56
CA GLN A 444 5.57 24.85 10.61
C GLN A 444 5.93 25.54 9.28
N PRO A 445 5.03 26.37 8.72
CA PRO A 445 5.41 27.28 7.65
C PRO A 445 6.63 28.11 8.05
N ALA A 446 7.58 28.25 7.15
CA ALA A 446 8.73 29.15 7.35
C ALA A 446 8.73 30.21 6.25
N PRO A 447 9.30 31.41 6.52
CA PRO A 447 9.49 32.39 5.46
C PRO A 447 10.24 31.76 4.29
N ALA A 448 9.72 31.92 3.07
CA ALA A 448 10.40 31.47 1.86
C ALA A 448 11.85 32.03 1.89
N GLN A 449 12.84 31.16 1.74
CA GLN A 449 14.22 31.60 1.61
C GLN A 449 14.29 32.44 0.34
N ALA A 450 14.80 33.69 0.49
CA ALA A 450 15.11 34.52 -0.66
C ALA A 450 16.00 33.71 -1.62
N PRO A 451 15.76 33.76 -2.94
CA PRO A 451 16.60 33.01 -3.90
C PRO A 451 18.06 33.43 -3.63
N LYS A 452 18.91 32.43 -3.33
CA LYS A 452 20.34 32.66 -3.21
C LYS A 452 20.78 33.26 -4.54
N GLY A 453 21.09 34.54 -4.52
CA GLY A 453 21.52 35.27 -5.69
C GLY A 453 22.68 34.52 -6.34
N GLY A 454 22.46 34.07 -7.59
CA GLY A 454 23.51 33.51 -8.39
C GLY A 454 24.57 34.59 -8.63
N ASN A 455 25.75 34.39 -8.14
CA ASN A 455 26.97 35.03 -8.63
C ASN A 455 27.51 34.23 -9.80
#